data_d8c66c582ae97328410eab1e10ab77b4
#
_entry.id   d8c66c582ae97328410eab1e10ab77b4
#
_cell.length_a   1.000
_cell.length_b   1.000
_cell.length_c   1.000
_cell.angle_alpha   90.00
_cell.angle_beta   90.00
_cell.angle_gamma   90.00
#
_symmetry.space_group_name_H-M   'P 1'
#
loop_
_entity.id
_entity.type
_entity.pdbx_description
1 polymer ?
#
loop_
_entity_poly.entity_id
_entity_poly.type
_entity_poly.pdbx_seq_one_letter_code
_entity_poly.pdbx_strand_id
1 'polypeptide(L)'
;IRLQNYISKCHGTISSTNDEEHDDIISLDNFLYKFYKSERKVFNNLASSDIKIGTRSYEYNASTVGHINYWHKMLEFGTSWSSRNNNNGTNIFPSKLDFMKWRDESTSTKKYGFRITYMQHPYQDEEHYMYDPVKIQQGSIMYILQCFRGFFQVNKKKNRIEMLRKFIYELRILKDILEKSILFQSYNIIGSSLHFGYDYYNKNQLFLQWIDFSHATKLDKNEVKDDGLLHGISSLIELLKRV
;
A
#
# COMPACT_ATOMS: atom_id res chain seq x y z
N ILE A 1 12.28 7.27 -19.30
CA ILE A 1 11.06 6.80 -18.59
C ILE A 1 10.75 7.84 -17.51
N ARG A 2 9.51 8.33 -17.46
CA ARG A 2 9.10 9.41 -16.55
C ARG A 2 8.26 8.84 -15.43
N LEU A 3 8.36 9.42 -14.22
CA LEU A 3 7.56 9.07 -13.04
C LEU A 3 6.06 9.12 -13.34
N GLN A 4 5.61 9.97 -14.27
CA GLN A 4 4.23 10.08 -14.75
C GLN A 4 3.62 8.76 -15.23
N ASN A 5 4.43 7.77 -15.60
CA ASN A 5 3.94 6.45 -15.99
C ASN A 5 3.41 5.63 -14.79
N TYR A 6 3.81 6.01 -13.57
CA TYR A 6 3.48 5.30 -12.33
C TYR A 6 2.48 6.05 -11.44
N ILE A 7 2.07 7.25 -11.84
CA ILE A 7 1.15 8.10 -11.06
C ILE A 7 -0.12 8.34 -11.86
N SER A 8 -1.29 8.28 -11.19
CA SER A 8 -2.55 8.65 -11.81
C SER A 8 -2.54 10.11 -12.22
N LYS A 9 -3.00 10.40 -13.44
CA LYS A 9 -3.10 11.76 -13.93
C LYS A 9 -4.22 12.49 -13.20
N CYS A 10 -3.89 13.64 -12.63
CA CYS A 10 -4.86 14.55 -12.06
C CYS A 10 -5.49 15.41 -13.18
N HIS A 11 -6.82 15.46 -13.22
CA HIS A 11 -7.59 16.28 -14.19
C HIS A 11 -8.06 17.61 -13.60
N GLY A 12 -7.69 17.89 -12.35
CA GLY A 12 -8.06 19.10 -11.62
C GLY A 12 -8.94 18.81 -10.40
N THR A 13 -9.36 19.88 -9.75
CA THR A 13 -10.27 19.86 -8.62
C THR A 13 -11.65 20.32 -9.08
N ILE A 14 -12.70 19.72 -8.54
CA ILE A 14 -14.09 20.15 -8.71
C ILE A 14 -14.51 20.72 -7.37
N SER A 15 -14.65 22.05 -7.28
CA SER A 15 -15.16 22.71 -6.08
C SER A 15 -16.64 22.38 -5.92
N SER A 16 -17.07 21.91 -4.76
CA SER A 16 -18.49 21.78 -4.46
C SER A 16 -19.09 23.18 -4.27
N THR A 17 -20.21 23.45 -4.90
CA THR A 17 -20.92 24.73 -4.83
C THR A 17 -21.82 24.87 -3.59
N ASN A 18 -21.76 23.95 -2.65
CA ASN A 18 -22.53 24.00 -1.41
C ASN A 18 -21.72 24.64 -0.29
N ASP A 19 -22.23 25.75 0.22
CA ASP A 19 -21.58 26.71 1.12
C ASP A 19 -21.24 26.23 2.54
N GLU A 20 -21.34 24.93 2.86
CA GLU A 20 -21.15 24.47 4.26
C GLU A 20 -19.97 23.52 4.51
N GLU A 21 -19.38 22.89 3.49
CA GLU A 21 -18.11 22.15 3.61
C GLU A 21 -17.34 22.20 2.28
N HIS A 22 -16.20 22.88 2.29
CA HIS A 22 -15.30 22.96 1.13
C HIS A 22 -14.49 21.65 0.99
N ASP A 23 -15.14 20.60 0.53
CA ASP A 23 -14.44 19.41 0.08
C ASP A 23 -14.11 19.56 -1.41
N ASP A 24 -12.85 19.88 -1.71
CA ASP A 24 -12.36 19.85 -3.09
C ASP A 24 -12.25 18.40 -3.56
N ILE A 25 -13.09 18.04 -4.53
CA ILE A 25 -13.03 16.72 -5.16
C ILE A 25 -11.91 16.73 -6.20
N ILE A 26 -10.88 15.91 -5.97
CA ILE A 26 -9.79 15.71 -6.91
C ILE A 26 -10.22 14.70 -7.97
N SER A 27 -10.28 15.13 -9.23
CA SER A 27 -10.52 14.24 -10.36
C SER A 27 -9.22 13.56 -10.79
N LEU A 28 -9.14 12.26 -10.61
CA LEU A 28 -8.01 11.43 -11.03
C LEU A 28 -8.41 10.49 -12.18
N ASP A 29 -7.45 10.14 -13.03
CA ASP A 29 -7.63 9.04 -13.97
C ASP A 29 -7.99 7.76 -13.20
N ASN A 30 -9.14 7.18 -13.50
CA ASN A 30 -9.39 5.80 -13.12
C ASN A 30 -8.60 4.89 -14.06
N PHE A 31 -7.41 4.50 -13.61
CA PHE A 31 -6.53 3.69 -14.44
C PHE A 31 -7.07 2.27 -14.66
N LEU A 32 -7.86 1.75 -13.73
CA LEU A 32 -8.58 0.50 -13.93
C LEU A 32 -9.53 0.62 -15.12
N TYR A 33 -10.17 1.78 -15.28
CA TYR A 33 -11.02 2.04 -16.45
C TYR A 33 -10.22 2.03 -17.78
N LYS A 34 -9.01 2.58 -17.81
CA LYS A 34 -8.13 2.49 -19.00
C LYS A 34 -7.74 1.05 -19.31
N PHE A 35 -7.52 0.26 -18.28
CA PHE A 35 -7.20 -1.16 -18.41
C PHE A 35 -8.37 -1.97 -18.98
N TYR A 36 -9.62 -1.55 -18.67
CA TYR A 36 -10.85 -2.22 -19.10
C TYR A 36 -11.52 -1.61 -20.32
N LYS A 37 -11.11 -0.41 -20.78
CA LYS A 37 -11.77 0.28 -21.90
C LYS A 37 -11.74 -0.49 -23.22
N SER A 38 -10.82 -1.43 -23.38
CA SER A 38 -10.71 -2.26 -24.58
C SER A 38 -11.76 -3.38 -24.68
N GLU A 39 -12.34 -3.82 -23.56
CA GLU A 39 -13.35 -4.87 -23.56
C GLU A 39 -14.35 -4.65 -22.41
N ARG A 40 -15.64 -4.53 -22.74
CA ARG A 40 -16.75 -4.44 -21.77
C ARG A 40 -16.93 -5.67 -20.87
N LYS A 41 -15.90 -6.49 -20.69
CA LYS A 41 -15.95 -7.76 -19.96
C LYS A 41 -15.07 -7.71 -18.72
N VAL A 42 -15.69 -7.46 -17.59
CA VAL A 42 -15.55 -8.19 -16.34
C VAL A 42 -14.33 -7.91 -15.49
N PHE A 43 -14.54 -7.10 -14.43
CA PHE A 43 -13.69 -6.99 -13.22
C PHE A 43 -13.30 -8.37 -12.61
N ASN A 44 -13.95 -9.45 -13.03
CA ASN A 44 -13.77 -10.80 -12.50
C ASN A 44 -12.44 -11.46 -12.91
N ASN A 45 -11.67 -10.84 -13.82
CA ASN A 45 -10.44 -11.44 -14.32
C ASN A 45 -9.16 -10.74 -13.86
N LEU A 46 -9.30 -9.74 -12.98
CA LEU A 46 -8.18 -8.95 -12.51
C LEU A 46 -7.61 -9.51 -11.22
N ALA A 47 -6.35 -9.91 -11.25
CA ALA A 47 -5.55 -10.03 -10.04
C ALA A 47 -5.02 -8.65 -9.65
N SER A 48 -5.31 -8.19 -8.43
CA SER A 48 -4.86 -6.88 -7.95
C SER A 48 -4.40 -6.93 -6.50
N SER A 49 -3.46 -6.07 -6.16
CA SER A 49 -2.94 -5.95 -4.81
C SER A 49 -2.61 -4.49 -4.49
N ASP A 50 -2.91 -4.08 -3.26
CA ASP A 50 -2.50 -2.82 -2.67
C ASP A 50 -1.47 -3.10 -1.57
N ILE A 51 -0.29 -2.50 -1.72
CA ILE A 51 0.83 -2.66 -0.78
C ILE A 51 1.22 -1.28 -0.27
N LYS A 52 0.96 -1.02 1.01
CA LYS A 52 1.54 0.14 1.71
C LYS A 52 3.04 0.01 1.72
N ILE A 53 3.74 1.09 1.29
CA ILE A 53 5.18 1.12 1.15
C ILE A 53 5.80 2.17 2.08
N GLY A 54 6.93 1.85 2.69
CA GLY A 54 7.63 2.66 3.68
C GLY A 54 7.74 1.96 5.03
N THR A 55 8.69 2.37 5.85
CA THR A 55 8.96 1.80 7.18
C THR A 55 8.05 2.36 8.26
N ARG A 56 7.28 3.40 7.94
CA ARG A 56 6.24 4.01 8.78
C ARG A 56 5.07 4.50 7.93
N SER A 57 3.88 4.56 8.54
CA SER A 57 2.66 5.03 7.90
C SER A 57 2.04 6.25 8.59
N TYR A 58 2.76 6.89 9.52
CA TYR A 58 2.30 8.02 10.32
C TYR A 58 3.25 9.22 10.25
N GLU A 59 2.68 10.41 10.37
CA GLU A 59 3.41 11.64 10.63
C GLU A 59 3.52 11.86 12.15
N TYR A 60 4.60 12.52 12.59
CA TYR A 60 4.82 12.78 14.02
C TYR A 60 3.80 13.76 14.62
N ASN A 61 3.16 14.59 13.80
CA ASN A 61 2.09 15.51 14.17
C ASN A 61 0.69 14.90 14.12
N ALA A 62 0.57 13.59 13.87
CA ALA A 62 -0.73 12.90 13.91
C ALA A 62 -1.41 13.08 15.27
N SER A 63 -2.75 13.08 15.27
CA SER A 63 -3.55 13.30 16.48
C SER A 63 -3.13 12.37 17.64
N THR A 64 -2.89 12.98 18.80
CA THR A 64 -2.60 12.31 20.08
C THR A 64 -3.84 12.13 20.96
N VAL A 65 -5.01 12.56 20.48
CA VAL A 65 -6.29 12.38 21.19
C VAL A 65 -6.73 10.93 21.09
N GLY A 66 -6.96 10.28 22.23
CA GLY A 66 -7.42 8.89 22.32
C GLY A 66 -8.85 8.73 21.81
N HIS A 67 -9.14 7.62 21.13
CA HIS A 67 -10.48 7.32 20.64
C HIS A 67 -10.75 5.80 20.66
N ILE A 68 -11.96 5.43 21.10
CA ILE A 68 -12.39 4.04 21.26
C ILE A 68 -12.28 3.22 19.94
N ASN A 69 -12.47 3.85 18.79
CA ASN A 69 -12.36 3.17 17.49
C ASN A 69 -10.96 2.62 17.22
N TYR A 70 -9.90 3.25 17.72
CA TYR A 70 -8.54 2.73 17.56
C TYR A 70 -8.29 1.52 18.45
N TRP A 71 -8.90 1.50 19.64
CA TRP A 71 -8.88 0.34 20.51
C TRP A 71 -9.60 -0.85 19.87
N HIS A 72 -10.82 -0.67 19.30
CA HIS A 72 -11.52 -1.71 18.55
C HIS A 72 -10.69 -2.26 17.39
N LYS A 73 -10.08 -1.38 16.59
CA LYS A 73 -9.18 -1.79 15.50
C LYS A 73 -8.00 -2.62 15.99
N MET A 74 -7.43 -2.32 17.16
CA MET A 74 -6.35 -3.11 17.74
C MET A 74 -6.84 -4.48 18.19
N LEU A 75 -8.04 -4.56 18.77
CA LEU A 75 -8.67 -5.83 19.18
C LEU A 75 -8.93 -6.77 17.99
N GLU A 76 -9.36 -6.24 16.84
CA GLU A 76 -9.55 -7.01 15.61
C GLU A 76 -8.26 -7.74 15.18
N PHE A 77 -7.10 -7.18 15.49
CA PHE A 77 -5.79 -7.81 15.27
C PHE A 77 -5.34 -8.76 16.40
N GLY A 78 -6.23 -9.08 17.35
CA GLY A 78 -5.93 -10.00 18.44
C GLY A 78 -5.00 -9.45 19.52
N THR A 79 -4.90 -8.12 19.64
CA THR A 79 -4.02 -7.46 20.62
C THR A 79 -4.81 -7.02 21.82
N SER A 80 -4.30 -7.28 23.02
CA SER A 80 -4.78 -6.64 24.24
C SER A 80 -4.07 -5.31 24.44
N TRP A 81 -4.73 -4.20 24.10
CA TRP A 81 -4.30 -2.89 24.61
C TRP A 81 -4.62 -2.87 26.10
N SER A 82 -3.59 -2.88 26.94
CA SER A 82 -3.78 -2.61 28.36
C SER A 82 -4.14 -1.12 28.48
N SER A 83 -5.42 -0.84 28.76
CA SER A 83 -5.85 0.52 29.08
C SER A 83 -4.98 1.02 30.24
N ARG A 84 -4.17 2.04 29.98
CA ARG A 84 -3.51 2.76 31.06
C ARG A 84 -4.61 3.54 31.78
N ASN A 85 -5.00 3.07 32.95
CA ASN A 85 -5.85 3.87 33.82
C ASN A 85 -5.05 5.06 34.31
N ASN A 86 -5.54 6.25 34.06
CA ASN A 86 -5.05 7.43 34.78
C ASN A 86 -5.37 7.26 36.27
N ASN A 87 -4.61 7.93 37.14
CA ASN A 87 -4.87 7.98 38.58
C ASN A 87 -6.32 8.35 38.95
N ASN A 88 -7.10 8.86 37.98
CA ASN A 88 -8.51 9.22 38.12
C ASN A 88 -9.49 8.12 37.61
N GLY A 89 -9.02 6.92 37.29
CA GLY A 89 -9.91 5.80 36.87
C GLY A 89 -10.50 5.91 35.46
N THR A 90 -10.12 6.91 34.66
CA THR A 90 -10.58 7.04 33.28
C THR A 90 -9.80 6.15 32.32
N ASN A 91 -10.50 5.37 31.50
CA ASN A 91 -9.86 4.59 30.44
C ASN A 91 -9.20 5.49 29.41
N ILE A 92 -7.90 5.34 29.20
CA ILE A 92 -7.19 6.04 28.13
C ILE A 92 -7.23 5.16 26.90
N PHE A 93 -7.97 5.58 25.88
CA PHE A 93 -7.97 4.94 24.58
C PHE A 93 -6.71 5.32 23.80
N PRO A 94 -6.22 4.43 22.89
CA PRO A 94 -5.12 4.77 22.00
C PRO A 94 -5.50 5.93 21.08
N SER A 95 -4.54 6.81 20.82
CA SER A 95 -4.68 7.86 19.81
C SER A 95 -4.48 7.29 18.40
N LYS A 96 -4.75 8.10 17.37
CA LYS A 96 -4.40 7.76 15.98
C LYS A 96 -2.91 7.45 15.85
N LEU A 97 -2.06 8.26 16.48
CA LEU A 97 -0.62 8.07 16.46
C LEU A 97 -0.20 6.76 17.13
N ASP A 98 -0.75 6.44 18.31
CA ASP A 98 -0.46 5.19 19.02
C ASP A 98 -0.86 3.97 18.19
N PHE A 99 -2.07 3.99 17.60
CA PHE A 99 -2.56 2.93 16.74
C PHE A 99 -1.65 2.73 15.52
N MET A 100 -1.24 3.80 14.85
CA MET A 100 -0.40 3.70 13.66
C MET A 100 1.01 3.19 13.98
N LYS A 101 1.62 3.68 15.07
CA LYS A 101 2.91 3.18 15.59
C LYS A 101 2.84 1.69 15.91
N TRP A 102 1.85 1.32 16.71
CA TRP A 102 1.63 -0.08 17.06
C TRP A 102 1.46 -0.96 15.80
N ARG A 103 0.64 -0.52 14.84
CA ARG A 103 0.39 -1.26 13.59
C ARG A 103 1.67 -1.44 12.77
N ASP A 104 2.48 -0.40 12.65
CA ASP A 104 3.73 -0.47 11.88
C ASP A 104 4.75 -1.41 12.56
N GLU A 105 4.79 -1.44 13.89
CA GLU A 105 5.67 -2.32 14.67
C GLU A 105 5.20 -3.78 14.69
N SER A 106 3.88 -4.01 14.75
CA SER A 106 3.28 -5.35 14.79
C SER A 106 3.10 -5.99 13.41
N THR A 107 3.39 -5.27 12.34
CA THR A 107 3.26 -5.75 10.96
C THR A 107 4.62 -5.81 10.24
N SER A 108 4.58 -6.19 8.97
CA SER A 108 5.77 -6.18 8.09
C SER A 108 6.32 -4.79 7.79
N THR A 109 5.56 -3.71 8.07
CA THR A 109 5.91 -2.32 7.75
C THR A 109 7.27 -1.93 8.32
N LYS A 110 7.45 -2.03 9.63
CA LYS A 110 8.69 -1.60 10.30
C LYS A 110 9.91 -2.37 9.83
N LYS A 111 9.75 -3.68 9.67
CA LYS A 111 10.87 -4.59 9.38
C LYS A 111 11.25 -4.65 7.91
N TYR A 112 10.24 -4.69 7.04
CA TYR A 112 10.46 -4.91 5.60
C TYR A 112 10.16 -3.67 4.76
N GLY A 113 9.66 -2.59 5.38
CA GLY A 113 9.30 -1.36 4.66
C GLY A 113 8.07 -1.52 3.77
N PHE A 114 7.25 -2.54 3.97
CA PHE A 114 5.97 -2.69 3.28
C PHE A 114 5.01 -3.60 4.05
N ARG A 115 3.71 -3.46 3.79
CA ARG A 115 2.68 -4.46 4.17
C ARG A 115 1.62 -4.56 3.08
N ILE A 116 1.11 -5.76 2.86
CA ILE A 116 -0.01 -5.99 1.96
C ILE A 116 -1.28 -5.58 2.70
N THR A 117 -2.04 -4.62 2.15
CA THR A 117 -3.33 -4.17 2.70
C THR A 117 -4.50 -4.84 2.01
N TYR A 118 -4.31 -5.19 0.76
CA TYR A 118 -5.31 -5.88 -0.05
C TYR A 118 -4.62 -6.74 -1.11
N MET A 119 -5.21 -7.90 -1.39
CA MET A 119 -4.78 -8.79 -2.47
C MET A 119 -5.96 -9.63 -2.94
N GLN A 120 -6.21 -9.68 -4.23
CA GLN A 120 -7.29 -10.43 -4.85
C GLN A 120 -6.78 -11.18 -6.08
N HIS A 121 -7.29 -12.39 -6.25
CA HIS A 121 -7.07 -13.20 -7.44
C HIS A 121 -8.41 -13.64 -8.04
N PRO A 122 -8.64 -13.58 -9.37
CA PRO A 122 -9.96 -13.80 -9.99
C PRO A 122 -10.51 -15.21 -9.86
N TYR A 123 -9.66 -16.20 -9.64
CA TYR A 123 -10.03 -17.61 -9.49
C TYR A 123 -9.91 -18.08 -8.05
N GLN A 124 -10.34 -17.27 -7.13
CA GLN A 124 -10.47 -17.71 -5.75
C GLN A 124 -11.84 -18.37 -5.58
N ASP A 125 -11.87 -19.68 -5.66
CA ASP A 125 -12.88 -20.44 -4.96
C ASP A 125 -12.73 -20.11 -3.47
N GLU A 126 -13.81 -19.72 -2.81
CA GLU A 126 -13.82 -19.22 -1.43
C GLU A 126 -13.10 -20.14 -0.44
N GLU A 127 -12.90 -21.42 -0.79
CA GLU A 127 -12.23 -22.41 0.06
C GLU A 127 -10.69 -22.44 -0.05
N HIS A 128 -10.06 -21.91 -1.11
CA HIS A 128 -8.65 -22.17 -1.37
C HIS A 128 -7.71 -20.98 -1.20
N TYR A 129 -8.20 -19.74 -1.12
CA TYR A 129 -7.38 -18.54 -1.01
C TYR A 129 -7.92 -17.55 0.00
N MET A 130 -7.80 -17.91 1.25
CA MET A 130 -7.99 -16.92 2.29
C MET A 130 -6.74 -16.07 2.42
N TYR A 131 -6.68 -14.96 1.71
CA TYR A 131 -5.87 -13.86 2.17
C TYR A 131 -6.47 -13.35 3.47
N ASP A 132 -6.10 -13.97 4.56
CA ASP A 132 -6.48 -13.48 5.87
C ASP A 132 -5.80 -12.12 6.07
N PRO A 133 -6.55 -11.00 6.05
CA PRO A 133 -5.96 -9.68 6.14
C PRO A 133 -5.21 -9.48 7.46
N VAL A 134 -5.60 -10.16 8.51
CA VAL A 134 -4.91 -10.11 9.82
C VAL A 134 -3.56 -10.82 9.71
N LYS A 135 -3.53 -12.06 9.23
CA LYS A 135 -2.27 -12.81 9.07
C LYS A 135 -1.29 -12.16 8.11
N ILE A 136 -1.80 -11.62 6.99
CA ILE A 136 -0.96 -10.97 5.98
C ILE A 136 -0.34 -9.69 6.54
N GLN A 137 -1.08 -8.95 7.37
CA GLN A 137 -0.58 -7.74 8.01
C GLN A 137 0.36 -8.05 9.17
N GLN A 138 0.17 -9.14 9.93
CA GLN A 138 1.06 -9.58 11.01
C GLN A 138 2.49 -9.92 10.55
N GLY A 139 2.73 -10.00 9.23
CA GLY A 139 4.06 -9.91 8.67
C GLY A 139 4.94 -11.14 8.76
N SER A 140 4.38 -12.33 8.93
CA SER A 140 5.17 -13.55 8.72
C SER A 140 5.66 -13.61 7.27
N ILE A 141 6.98 -13.57 7.09
CA ILE A 141 7.59 -13.59 5.74
C ILE A 141 7.19 -14.86 4.96
N MET A 142 7.01 -15.97 5.65
CA MET A 142 6.58 -17.22 5.01
C MET A 142 5.15 -17.11 4.50
N TYR A 143 4.26 -16.49 5.28
CA TYR A 143 2.88 -16.27 4.86
C TYR A 143 2.79 -15.26 3.70
N ILE A 144 3.55 -14.18 3.76
CA ILE A 144 3.66 -13.20 2.67
C ILE A 144 4.13 -13.88 1.37
N LEU A 145 5.16 -14.75 1.45
CA LEU A 145 5.62 -15.54 0.30
C LEU A 145 4.54 -16.47 -0.26
N GLN A 146 3.76 -17.11 0.62
CA GLN A 146 2.63 -17.95 0.19
C GLN A 146 1.56 -17.13 -0.52
N CYS A 147 1.22 -15.95 0.01
CA CYS A 147 0.27 -15.02 -0.64
C CYS A 147 0.76 -14.62 -2.03
N PHE A 148 2.02 -14.23 -2.19
CA PHE A 148 2.56 -13.90 -3.52
C PHE A 148 2.62 -15.12 -4.45
N ARG A 149 2.94 -16.32 -3.96
CA ARG A 149 2.87 -17.54 -4.75
C ARG A 149 1.46 -17.81 -5.27
N GLY A 150 0.45 -17.65 -4.42
CA GLY A 150 -0.95 -17.73 -4.81
C GLY A 150 -1.35 -16.63 -5.79
N PHE A 151 -0.98 -15.39 -5.52
CA PHE A 151 -1.27 -14.25 -6.39
C PHE A 151 -0.72 -14.44 -7.80
N PHE A 152 0.51 -14.93 -7.95
CA PHE A 152 1.11 -15.23 -9.25
C PHE A 152 0.83 -16.66 -9.75
N GLN A 153 -0.16 -17.32 -9.17
CA GLN A 153 -0.55 -18.67 -9.61
C GLN A 153 -1.24 -18.59 -10.97
N VAL A 154 -0.52 -18.95 -11.99
CA VAL A 154 -0.99 -19.05 -13.37
C VAL A 154 -0.77 -20.47 -13.86
N ASN A 155 -1.62 -20.94 -14.79
CA ASN A 155 -1.68 -22.33 -15.25
C ASN A 155 -0.35 -22.92 -15.75
N LYS A 156 0.65 -22.09 -16.06
CA LYS A 156 1.96 -22.54 -16.54
C LYS A 156 3.08 -21.87 -15.76
N LYS A 157 4.01 -22.66 -15.22
CA LYS A 157 5.20 -22.18 -14.48
C LYS A 157 6.01 -21.12 -15.27
N LYS A 158 6.15 -21.29 -16.58
CA LYS A 158 6.85 -20.34 -17.46
C LYS A 158 6.21 -18.94 -17.41
N ASN A 159 4.89 -18.88 -17.46
CA ASN A 159 4.14 -17.61 -17.43
C ASN A 159 4.30 -16.89 -16.07
N ARG A 160 4.31 -17.66 -14.97
CA ARG A 160 4.57 -17.11 -13.63
C ARG A 160 5.92 -16.44 -13.54
N ILE A 161 6.97 -17.11 -13.98
CA ILE A 161 8.33 -16.57 -13.96
C ILE A 161 8.43 -15.30 -14.82
N GLU A 162 7.79 -15.29 -15.98
CA GLU A 162 7.78 -14.12 -16.86
C GLU A 162 7.08 -12.92 -16.21
N MET A 163 5.91 -13.12 -15.59
CA MET A 163 5.19 -12.08 -14.86
C MET A 163 6.00 -11.54 -13.69
N LEU A 164 6.57 -12.41 -12.87
CA LEU A 164 7.43 -11.99 -11.76
C LEU A 164 8.62 -11.15 -12.25
N ARG A 165 9.26 -11.55 -13.34
CA ARG A 165 10.34 -10.78 -13.96
C ARG A 165 9.89 -9.40 -14.40
N LYS A 166 8.71 -9.29 -15.02
CA LYS A 166 8.12 -8.00 -15.43
C LYS A 166 7.86 -7.11 -14.20
N PHE A 167 7.23 -7.64 -13.15
CA PHE A 167 6.99 -6.87 -11.91
C PHE A 167 8.29 -6.40 -11.26
N ILE A 168 9.27 -7.28 -11.10
CA ILE A 168 10.57 -6.94 -10.56
C ILE A 168 11.26 -5.87 -11.42
N TYR A 169 11.11 -5.96 -12.73
CA TYR A 169 11.66 -4.97 -13.66
C TYR A 169 11.01 -3.59 -13.47
N GLU A 170 9.67 -3.52 -13.42
CA GLU A 170 8.95 -2.26 -13.18
C GLU A 170 9.28 -1.64 -11.82
N LEU A 171 9.38 -2.44 -10.75
CA LEU A 171 9.79 -1.97 -9.44
C LEU A 171 11.23 -1.41 -9.44
N ARG A 172 12.15 -2.02 -10.19
CA ARG A 172 13.51 -1.50 -10.34
C ARG A 172 13.54 -0.18 -11.09
N ILE A 173 12.74 -0.04 -12.16
CA ILE A 173 12.62 1.22 -12.89
C ILE A 173 12.05 2.30 -11.98
N LEU A 174 10.97 2.02 -11.25
CA LEU A 174 10.39 2.97 -10.31
C LEU A 174 11.41 3.41 -9.27
N LYS A 175 12.13 2.46 -8.67
CA LYS A 175 13.19 2.74 -7.68
C LYS A 175 14.28 3.66 -8.28
N ASP A 176 14.80 3.35 -9.47
CA ASP A 176 15.82 4.14 -10.14
C ASP A 176 15.34 5.57 -10.46
N ILE A 177 14.08 5.72 -10.88
CA ILE A 177 13.47 7.03 -11.10
C ILE A 177 13.40 7.84 -9.79
N LEU A 178 12.98 7.20 -8.70
CA LEU A 178 12.84 7.85 -7.39
C LEU A 178 14.21 8.27 -6.84
N GLU A 179 15.22 7.41 -6.92
CA GLU A 179 16.59 7.71 -6.50
C GLU A 179 17.19 8.91 -7.25
N LYS A 180 16.84 9.10 -8.51
CA LYS A 180 17.33 10.19 -9.36
C LYS A 180 16.43 11.43 -9.38
N SER A 181 15.25 11.37 -8.80
CA SER A 181 14.26 12.45 -8.82
C SER A 181 14.60 13.53 -7.80
N ILE A 182 14.94 14.73 -8.25
CA ILE A 182 15.13 15.89 -7.38
C ILE A 182 13.84 16.20 -6.59
N LEU A 183 12.68 16.08 -7.23
CA LEU A 183 11.39 16.26 -6.58
C LEU A 183 11.23 15.26 -5.43
N PHE A 184 11.43 13.98 -5.67
CA PHE A 184 11.33 12.96 -4.65
C PHE A 184 12.32 13.18 -3.50
N GLN A 185 13.55 13.60 -3.80
CA GLN A 185 14.56 13.90 -2.78
C GLN A 185 14.19 15.12 -1.92
N SER A 186 13.30 15.98 -2.38
CA SER A 186 12.84 17.19 -1.67
C SER A 186 11.61 16.98 -0.80
N TYR A 187 11.04 15.77 -0.77
CA TYR A 187 9.82 15.46 -0.01
C TYR A 187 9.95 14.17 0.79
N ASN A 188 9.41 14.16 2.00
CA ASN A 188 9.03 12.93 2.69
C ASN A 188 7.64 12.51 2.22
N ILE A 189 7.52 11.28 1.74
CA ILE A 189 6.24 10.70 1.29
C ILE A 189 5.97 9.47 2.15
N ILE A 190 4.97 9.59 3.03
CA ILE A 190 4.67 8.62 4.07
C ILE A 190 3.30 8.01 3.82
N GLY A 191 3.16 6.71 4.08
CA GLY A 191 1.88 6.02 3.98
C GLY A 191 1.34 5.84 2.56
N SER A 192 2.15 6.10 1.53
CA SER A 192 1.79 5.82 0.14
C SER A 192 1.69 4.32 -0.14
N SER A 193 1.07 3.98 -1.27
CA SER A 193 0.85 2.59 -1.68
C SER A 193 1.37 2.31 -3.09
N LEU A 194 1.79 1.07 -3.31
CA LEU A 194 1.95 0.50 -4.64
C LEU A 194 0.71 -0.34 -4.95
N HIS A 195 -0.06 0.09 -5.94
CA HIS A 195 -1.16 -0.69 -6.50
C HIS A 195 -0.66 -1.40 -7.75
N PHE A 196 -0.74 -2.71 -7.76
CA PHE A 196 -0.31 -3.50 -8.91
C PHE A 196 -1.22 -4.69 -9.16
N GLY A 197 -1.19 -5.16 -10.39
CA GLY A 197 -1.96 -6.31 -10.80
C GLY A 197 -1.74 -6.69 -12.25
N TYR A 198 -2.54 -7.64 -12.69
CA TYR A 198 -2.50 -8.15 -14.06
C TYR A 198 -3.84 -8.75 -14.47
N ASP A 199 -4.09 -8.75 -15.77
CA ASP A 199 -5.20 -9.51 -16.35
C ASP A 199 -4.83 -10.99 -16.40
N TYR A 200 -5.65 -11.84 -15.78
CA TYR A 200 -5.40 -13.28 -15.72
C TYR A 200 -5.39 -13.94 -17.08
N TYR A 201 -6.24 -13.50 -18.00
CA TYR A 201 -6.30 -14.04 -19.36
C TYR A 201 -5.27 -13.39 -20.28
N ASN A 202 -5.12 -12.06 -20.19
CA ASN A 202 -4.14 -11.32 -20.96
C ASN A 202 -2.90 -10.98 -20.11
N LYS A 203 -2.08 -11.98 -19.84
CA LYS A 203 -0.90 -11.91 -18.97
C LYS A 203 0.16 -10.90 -19.40
N ASN A 204 0.03 -10.28 -20.56
CA ASN A 204 0.90 -9.21 -21.01
C ASN A 204 0.48 -7.85 -20.46
N GLN A 205 -0.76 -7.73 -19.99
CA GLN A 205 -1.28 -6.55 -19.36
C GLN A 205 -0.99 -6.59 -17.86
N LEU A 206 0.07 -5.93 -17.49
CA LEU A 206 0.52 -5.72 -16.13
C LEU A 206 0.46 -4.22 -15.83
N PHE A 207 0.07 -3.85 -14.62
CA PHE A 207 0.14 -2.50 -14.14
C PHE A 207 0.86 -2.40 -12.81
N LEU A 208 1.54 -1.29 -12.62
CA LEU A 208 2.12 -0.84 -11.36
C LEU A 208 1.84 0.64 -11.23
N GLN A 209 1.21 1.04 -10.14
CA GLN A 209 0.97 2.45 -9.82
C GLN A 209 1.39 2.78 -8.40
N TRP A 210 1.96 3.94 -8.24
CA TRP A 210 2.22 4.57 -6.96
C TRP A 210 1.11 5.56 -6.64
N ILE A 211 0.44 5.40 -5.51
CA ILE A 211 -0.76 6.13 -5.11
C ILE A 211 -0.68 6.58 -3.64
N ASP A 212 -1.66 7.38 -3.19
CA ASP A 212 -1.79 7.88 -1.82
C ASP A 212 -0.66 8.85 -1.40
N PHE A 213 -0.65 10.04 -1.97
CA PHE A 213 0.33 11.09 -1.66
C PHE A 213 -0.16 12.09 -0.60
N SER A 214 -1.23 11.81 0.11
CA SER A 214 -1.85 12.72 1.08
C SER A 214 -0.90 13.19 2.21
N HIS A 215 0.14 12.41 2.49
CA HIS A 215 1.17 12.72 3.49
C HIS A 215 2.53 12.97 2.83
N ALA A 216 2.54 13.81 1.80
CA ALA A 216 3.77 14.30 1.18
C ALA A 216 4.14 15.66 1.77
N THR A 217 5.18 15.70 2.59
CA THR A 217 5.69 16.92 3.24
C THR A 217 7.02 17.34 2.63
N LYS A 218 7.15 18.64 2.29
CA LYS A 218 8.41 19.17 1.79
C LYS A 218 9.44 19.17 2.92
N LEU A 219 10.64 18.71 2.61
CA LEU A 219 11.75 18.69 3.56
C LEU A 219 12.28 20.10 3.77
N ASP A 220 12.50 20.47 5.03
CA ASP A 220 13.28 21.63 5.40
C ASP A 220 14.79 21.36 5.21
N LYS A 221 15.60 22.45 5.13
CA LYS A 221 17.04 22.36 4.83
C LYS A 221 17.85 21.46 5.76
N ASN A 222 17.36 21.23 7.00
CA ASN A 222 18.05 20.44 8.02
C ASN A 222 17.35 19.12 8.34
N GLU A 223 16.28 18.76 7.62
CA GLU A 223 15.58 17.51 7.82
C GLU A 223 16.24 16.39 7.06
N VAL A 224 16.32 15.22 7.70
CA VAL A 224 16.80 14.00 7.08
C VAL A 224 15.63 13.35 6.34
N LYS A 225 15.86 13.01 5.08
CA LYS A 225 14.89 12.30 4.27
C LYS A 225 14.60 10.91 4.85
N ASP A 226 13.31 10.55 4.84
CA ASP A 226 12.87 9.20 5.15
C ASP A 226 13.07 8.28 3.93
N ASP A 227 14.03 7.37 4.02
CA ASP A 227 14.33 6.40 2.96
C ASP A 227 13.48 5.11 3.06
N GLY A 228 12.51 5.09 3.96
CA GLY A 228 11.65 3.93 4.20
C GLY A 228 10.96 3.42 2.94
N LEU A 229 10.58 4.30 2.02
CA LEU A 229 9.95 3.94 0.75
C LEU A 229 10.92 3.18 -0.16
N LEU A 230 12.15 3.66 -0.34
CA LEU A 230 13.18 2.99 -1.14
C LEU A 230 13.59 1.66 -0.52
N HIS A 231 13.68 1.60 0.82
CA HIS A 231 13.88 0.36 1.56
C HIS A 231 12.76 -0.64 1.28
N GLY A 232 11.51 -0.21 1.36
CA GLY A 232 10.34 -1.07 1.11
C GLY A 232 10.30 -1.62 -0.31
N ILE A 233 10.56 -0.79 -1.33
CA ILE A 233 10.65 -1.25 -2.72
C ILE A 233 11.77 -2.29 -2.87
N SER A 234 12.93 -2.04 -2.27
CA SER A 234 14.08 -2.96 -2.33
C SER A 234 13.75 -4.30 -1.67
N SER A 235 13.14 -4.28 -0.49
CA SER A 235 12.71 -5.48 0.22
C SER A 235 11.66 -6.28 -0.56
N LEU A 236 10.70 -5.59 -1.19
CA LEU A 236 9.69 -6.22 -2.02
C LEU A 236 10.32 -6.91 -3.24
N ILE A 237 11.28 -6.26 -3.92
CA ILE A 237 12.03 -6.87 -5.01
C ILE A 237 12.73 -8.15 -4.56
N GLU A 238 13.45 -8.12 -3.42
CA GLU A 238 14.16 -9.29 -2.92
C GLU A 238 13.21 -10.42 -2.52
N LEU A 239 12.05 -10.08 -1.97
CA LEU A 239 11.02 -11.07 -1.65
C LEU A 239 10.43 -11.71 -2.91
N LEU A 240 10.10 -10.93 -3.93
CA LEU A 240 9.54 -11.44 -5.18
C LEU A 240 10.51 -12.38 -5.94
N LYS A 241 11.81 -12.24 -5.78
CA LYS A 241 12.80 -13.17 -6.32
C LYS A 241 12.72 -14.58 -5.70
N ARG A 242 12.07 -14.72 -4.53
CA ARG A 242 11.93 -15.98 -3.78
C ARG A 242 10.59 -16.68 -4.03
N VAL A 243 9.68 -16.06 -4.79
CA VAL A 243 8.37 -16.57 -5.20
C VAL A 243 8.51 -17.52 -6.39
#